data_e80dfa6ff50534a93aa00737788ced49
#
_entry.id   e80dfa6ff50534a93aa00737788ced49
#
_cell.length_a   1.000
_cell.length_b   1.000
_cell.length_c   1.000
_cell.angle_alpha   90.00
_cell.angle_beta   90.00
_cell.angle_gamma   90.00
#
_symmetry.space_group_name_H-M   'P 1'
#
loop_
_entity.id
_entity.type
_entity.pdbx_description
1 polymer ?
#
loop_
_entity_poly.entity_id
_entity_poly.type
_entity_poly.pdbx_seq_one_letter_code
_entity_poly.pdbx_strand_id
1 'polypeptide(L)'
;EQAKELCAQRGVQLTPIRYQVLELVWDSHKAVKAYDLLDKIKPLQPAAKPATIYRALDFLLEQGLIHRIESLNAFVGCRHSGHPHEQLMLICKQCHEVEERPAPEVMRVLGDETVQARFSVHSRAIEIHGICAKCAVLADL
;
A
#
# COMPACT_ATOMS: atom_id res chain seq x y z
N GLU A 1 2.71 1.90 16.55
CA GLU A 1 2.22 1.14 17.72
C GLU A 1 1.45 -0.11 17.29
N GLN A 2 0.39 0.04 16.45
CA GLN A 2 -0.40 -1.10 16.00
C GLN A 2 0.43 -2.10 15.18
N ALA A 3 1.34 -1.59 14.36
CA ALA A 3 2.22 -2.45 13.55
C ALA A 3 3.13 -3.30 14.42
N LYS A 4 3.67 -2.74 15.48
CA LYS A 4 4.53 -3.46 16.42
C LYS A 4 3.74 -4.57 17.14
N GLU A 5 2.53 -4.26 17.57
CA GLU A 5 1.66 -5.22 18.22
C GLU A 5 1.29 -6.37 17.27
N LEU A 6 0.93 -6.03 16.05
CA LEU A 6 0.55 -7.01 15.05
C LEU A 6 1.69 -7.98 14.74
N CYS A 7 2.90 -7.44 14.56
CA CYS A 7 4.08 -8.27 14.32
C CYS A 7 4.42 -9.16 15.51
N ALA A 8 4.27 -8.62 16.73
CA ALA A 8 4.50 -9.41 17.94
C ALA A 8 3.51 -10.56 18.05
N GLN A 9 2.23 -10.31 17.76
CA GLN A 9 1.19 -11.35 17.79
C GLN A 9 1.46 -12.45 16.77
N ARG A 10 2.05 -12.10 15.62
CA ARG A 10 2.34 -13.05 14.55
C ARG A 10 3.70 -13.74 14.70
N GLY A 11 4.48 -13.36 15.70
CA GLY A 11 5.81 -13.92 15.91
C GLY A 11 6.82 -13.50 14.87
N VAL A 12 6.61 -12.36 14.21
CA VAL A 12 7.55 -11.81 13.23
C VAL A 12 8.19 -10.55 13.79
N GLN A 13 9.39 -10.25 13.32
CA GLN A 13 10.17 -9.14 13.86
C GLN A 13 10.07 -7.90 12.98
N LEU A 14 9.62 -6.79 13.55
CA LEU A 14 9.65 -5.49 12.90
C LEU A 14 11.01 -4.85 13.20
N THR A 15 12.00 -5.15 12.36
CA THR A 15 13.36 -4.64 12.53
C THR A 15 13.40 -3.11 12.37
N PRO A 16 14.47 -2.43 12.83
CA PRO A 16 14.56 -0.98 12.66
C PRO A 16 14.38 -0.51 11.22
N ILE A 17 14.99 -1.19 10.25
CA ILE A 17 14.86 -0.79 8.83
C ILE A 17 13.43 -0.99 8.33
N ARG A 18 12.78 -2.08 8.73
CA ARG A 18 11.38 -2.35 8.36
C ARG A 18 10.46 -1.28 8.94
N TYR A 19 10.69 -0.89 10.18
CA TYR A 19 9.92 0.16 10.82
C TYR A 19 10.13 1.51 10.12
N GLN A 20 11.36 1.85 9.78
CA GLN A 20 11.68 3.10 9.11
C GLN A 20 11.03 3.18 7.72
N VAL A 21 11.05 2.08 6.97
CA VAL A 21 10.40 2.02 5.66
C VAL A 21 8.89 2.19 5.83
N LEU A 22 8.30 1.48 6.79
CA LEU A 22 6.87 1.60 7.09
C LEU A 22 6.49 3.04 7.44
N GLU A 23 7.26 3.68 8.30
CA GLU A 23 7.00 5.05 8.73
C GLU A 23 7.03 6.02 7.55
N LEU A 24 8.00 5.88 6.66
CA LEU A 24 8.10 6.74 5.48
C LEU A 24 6.92 6.54 4.52
N VAL A 25 6.48 5.30 4.35
CA VAL A 25 5.31 5.01 3.51
C VAL A 25 4.03 5.56 4.16
N TRP A 26 3.89 5.39 5.48
CA TRP A 26 2.72 5.85 6.23
C TRP A 26 2.60 7.37 6.29
N ASP A 27 3.72 8.08 6.43
CA ASP A 27 3.72 9.54 6.54
C ASP A 27 3.35 10.21 5.23
N SER A 28 3.46 9.50 4.11
CA SER A 28 3.05 10.00 2.82
C SER A 28 1.59 9.65 2.55
N HIS A 29 0.79 10.63 2.16
CA HIS A 29 -0.58 10.38 1.69
C HIS A 29 -0.58 10.02 0.20
N LYS A 30 0.59 10.03 -0.43
CA LYS A 30 0.78 9.71 -1.83
C LYS A 30 1.53 8.40 -1.96
N ALA A 31 1.40 7.75 -3.11
CA ALA A 31 2.17 6.54 -3.37
C ALA A 31 3.67 6.87 -3.41
N VAL A 32 4.47 6.03 -2.77
CA VAL A 32 5.92 6.22 -2.65
C VAL A 32 6.63 5.12 -3.43
N LYS A 33 7.56 5.51 -4.29
CA LYS A 33 8.35 4.56 -5.07
C LYS A 33 9.55 4.05 -4.25
N ALA A 34 9.95 2.79 -4.51
CA ALA A 34 11.09 2.19 -3.82
C ALA A 34 12.36 3.01 -3.97
N TYR A 35 12.56 3.61 -5.15
CA TYR A 35 13.71 4.46 -5.42
C TYR A 35 13.77 5.65 -4.45
N ASP A 36 12.63 6.31 -4.23
CA ASP A 36 12.56 7.45 -3.33
C ASP A 36 12.77 7.04 -1.87
N LEU A 37 12.33 5.84 -1.50
CA LEU A 37 12.56 5.30 -0.16
C LEU A 37 14.04 5.11 0.12
N LEU A 38 14.80 4.63 -0.85
CA LEU A 38 16.23 4.41 -0.68
C LEU A 38 16.93 5.74 -0.38
N ASP A 39 16.60 6.80 -1.11
CA ASP A 39 17.17 8.13 -0.89
C ASP A 39 16.89 8.66 0.52
N LYS A 40 15.68 8.38 1.03
CA LYS A 40 15.27 8.83 2.38
C LYS A 40 15.88 7.98 3.49
N ILE A 41 16.15 6.73 3.21
CA ILE A 41 16.71 5.78 4.21
C ILE A 41 18.22 5.94 4.35
N LYS A 42 18.92 6.27 3.27
CA LYS A 42 20.40 6.35 3.30
C LYS A 42 20.97 7.24 4.41
N PRO A 43 20.41 8.42 4.70
CA PRO A 43 20.91 9.21 5.82
C PRO A 43 20.79 8.53 7.18
N LEU A 44 19.76 7.66 7.34
CA LEU A 44 19.50 6.93 8.58
C LEU A 44 20.27 5.60 8.62
N GLN A 45 20.45 4.98 7.47
CA GLN A 45 21.09 3.67 7.31
C GLN A 45 22.05 3.74 6.13
N PRO A 46 23.28 4.27 6.33
CA PRO A 46 24.22 4.47 5.21
C PRO A 46 24.58 3.20 4.45
N ALA A 47 24.46 2.04 5.11
CA ALA A 47 24.76 0.75 4.49
C ALA A 47 23.58 0.18 3.69
N ALA A 48 22.44 0.86 3.68
CA ALA A 48 21.25 0.37 2.97
C ALA A 48 21.48 0.35 1.46
N LYS A 49 21.04 -0.76 0.85
CA LYS A 49 21.13 -0.97 -0.61
C LYS A 49 19.72 -1.19 -1.15
N PRO A 50 19.50 -1.09 -2.47
CA PRO A 50 18.19 -1.37 -3.05
C PRO A 50 17.59 -2.70 -2.58
N ALA A 51 18.37 -3.76 -2.52
CA ALA A 51 17.91 -5.08 -2.05
C ALA A 51 17.36 -5.00 -0.61
N THR A 52 17.99 -4.20 0.26
CA THR A 52 17.54 -4.01 1.63
C THR A 52 16.13 -3.42 1.67
N ILE A 53 15.88 -2.42 0.83
CA ILE A 53 14.57 -1.76 0.76
C ILE A 53 13.52 -2.72 0.23
N TYR A 54 13.82 -3.46 -0.84
CA TYR A 54 12.87 -4.40 -1.42
C TYR A 54 12.50 -5.52 -0.44
N ARG A 55 13.46 -6.02 0.34
CA ARG A 55 13.19 -7.04 1.37
C ARG A 55 12.27 -6.49 2.46
N ALA A 56 12.50 -5.25 2.87
CA ALA A 56 11.63 -4.59 3.86
C ALA A 56 10.21 -4.42 3.30
N LEU A 57 10.09 -3.97 2.04
CA LEU A 57 8.79 -3.80 1.39
C LEU A 57 8.06 -5.14 1.26
N ASP A 58 8.74 -6.20 0.86
CA ASP A 58 8.15 -7.53 0.75
C ASP A 58 7.61 -8.01 2.09
N PHE A 59 8.36 -7.81 3.16
CA PHE A 59 7.91 -8.13 4.51
C PHE A 59 6.64 -7.36 4.87
N LEU A 60 6.62 -6.05 4.63
CA LEU A 60 5.49 -5.20 4.97
C LEU A 60 4.25 -5.55 4.15
N LEU A 61 4.44 -5.93 2.88
CA LEU A 61 3.35 -6.40 2.03
C LEU A 61 2.77 -7.71 2.57
N GLU A 62 3.62 -8.65 2.94
CA GLU A 62 3.19 -9.93 3.50
C GLU A 62 2.38 -9.75 4.79
N GLN A 63 2.78 -8.78 5.60
CA GLN A 63 2.07 -8.50 6.86
C GLN A 63 0.83 -7.63 6.66
N GLY A 64 0.53 -7.19 5.44
CA GLY A 64 -0.64 -6.38 5.16
C GLY A 64 -0.56 -4.96 5.74
N LEU A 65 0.65 -4.48 6.00
CA LEU A 65 0.87 -3.15 6.57
C LEU A 65 0.96 -2.06 5.51
N ILE A 66 1.29 -2.45 4.29
CA ILE A 66 1.32 -1.56 3.13
C ILE A 66 0.68 -2.25 1.94
N HIS A 67 0.34 -1.47 0.92
CA HIS A 67 -0.18 -1.97 -0.34
C HIS A 67 0.66 -1.48 -1.50
N ARG A 68 0.75 -2.29 -2.54
CA ARG A 68 1.41 -1.93 -3.77
C ARG A 68 0.39 -1.42 -4.78
N ILE A 69 0.70 -0.28 -5.39
CA ILE A 69 -0.07 0.26 -6.51
C ILE A 69 0.62 -0.25 -7.78
N GLU A 70 0.04 -1.27 -8.38
CA GLU A 70 0.67 -1.96 -9.53
C GLU A 70 0.93 -1.03 -10.71
N SER A 71 -0.04 -0.18 -11.04
CA SER A 71 0.07 0.72 -12.18
C SER A 71 1.20 1.74 -12.04
N LEU A 72 1.58 2.09 -10.80
CA LEU A 72 2.60 3.08 -10.52
C LEU A 72 3.91 2.45 -10.02
N ASN A 73 3.88 1.15 -9.73
CA ASN A 73 4.97 0.46 -9.05
C ASN A 73 5.41 1.24 -7.79
N ALA A 74 4.43 1.59 -6.97
CA ALA A 74 4.62 2.41 -5.79
C ALA A 74 3.87 1.79 -4.60
N PHE A 75 4.06 2.33 -3.41
CA PHE A 75 3.53 1.76 -2.18
C PHE A 75 2.78 2.80 -1.36
N VAL A 76 1.72 2.36 -0.68
CA VAL A 76 0.96 3.20 0.26
C VAL A 76 0.72 2.41 1.54
N GLY A 77 0.59 3.12 2.67
CA GLY A 77 0.24 2.49 3.94
C GLY A 77 -1.18 1.95 3.92
N CYS A 78 -1.36 0.78 4.53
CA CYS A 78 -2.69 0.21 4.67
C CYS A 78 -3.43 0.89 5.80
N ARG A 79 -4.57 1.52 5.51
CA ARG A 79 -5.41 2.19 6.53
C ARG A 79 -6.27 1.21 7.30
N HIS A 80 -6.41 -0.01 6.78
CA HIS A 80 -7.23 -1.07 7.37
C HIS A 80 -6.37 -2.32 7.60
N SER A 81 -5.29 -2.17 8.37
CA SER A 81 -4.34 -3.25 8.64
C SER A 81 -5.04 -4.44 9.25
N GLY A 82 -4.65 -5.62 8.81
CA GLY A 82 -5.25 -6.88 9.26
C GLY A 82 -6.31 -7.44 8.32
N HIS A 83 -6.70 -6.72 7.28
CA HIS A 83 -7.61 -7.22 6.25
C HIS A 83 -6.81 -7.63 5.02
N PRO A 84 -6.74 -8.94 4.71
CA PRO A 84 -5.93 -9.38 3.58
C PRO A 84 -6.59 -9.04 2.25
N HIS A 85 -5.90 -8.26 1.43
CA HIS A 85 -5.92 -8.44 -0.03
C HIS A 85 -7.17 -8.05 -0.80
N GLU A 86 -8.12 -7.29 -0.22
CA GLU A 86 -9.26 -6.76 -0.96
C GLU A 86 -9.21 -5.23 -0.88
N GLN A 87 -8.91 -4.60 -2.01
CA GLN A 87 -8.65 -3.17 -2.04
C GLN A 87 -9.28 -2.50 -3.23
N LEU A 88 -9.98 -1.40 -2.97
CA LEU A 88 -10.35 -0.44 -3.99
C LEU A 88 -9.52 0.81 -3.74
N MET A 89 -8.68 1.16 -4.71
CA MET A 89 -7.81 2.33 -4.64
C MET A 89 -8.26 3.39 -5.62
N LEU A 90 -8.51 4.59 -5.12
CA LEU A 90 -8.83 5.75 -5.95
C LEU A 90 -7.58 6.61 -6.03
N ILE A 91 -7.03 6.76 -7.22
CA ILE A 91 -5.74 7.41 -7.43
C ILE A 91 -5.95 8.69 -8.22
N CYS A 92 -5.59 9.82 -7.62
CA CYS A 92 -5.69 11.11 -8.29
C CYS A 92 -4.49 11.31 -9.22
N LYS A 93 -4.76 11.57 -10.50
CA LYS A 93 -3.71 11.83 -11.49
C LYS A 93 -3.04 13.17 -11.29
N GLN A 94 -3.68 14.10 -10.59
CA GLN A 94 -3.18 15.45 -10.43
C GLN A 94 -2.33 15.63 -9.18
N CYS A 95 -2.87 15.29 -8.00
CA CYS A 95 -2.13 15.45 -6.74
C CYS A 95 -1.47 14.16 -6.26
N HIS A 96 -1.76 13.02 -6.90
CA HIS A 96 -1.18 11.70 -6.60
C HIS A 96 -1.57 11.13 -5.25
N GLU A 97 -2.58 11.70 -4.59
CA GLU A 97 -3.14 11.10 -3.37
C GLU A 97 -3.88 9.81 -3.72
N VAL A 98 -3.83 8.87 -2.79
CA VAL A 98 -4.49 7.58 -2.94
C VAL A 98 -5.48 7.42 -1.79
N GLU A 99 -6.74 7.15 -2.15
CA GLU A 99 -7.77 6.83 -1.16
C GLU A 99 -8.09 5.35 -1.26
N GLU A 100 -7.93 4.65 -0.14
CA GLU A 100 -8.28 3.24 -0.03
C GLU A 100 -9.72 3.12 0.48
N ARG A 101 -10.54 2.33 -0.21
CA ARG A 101 -11.93 2.09 0.19
C ARG A 101 -12.18 0.58 0.32
N PRO A 102 -12.88 0.13 1.37
CA PRO A 102 -13.15 -1.31 1.57
C PRO A 102 -14.12 -1.89 0.54
N ALA A 103 -15.13 -1.11 0.11
CA ALA A 103 -16.11 -1.46 -0.92
C ALA A 103 -16.58 -2.93 -0.87
N PRO A 104 -17.17 -3.40 0.25
CA PRO A 104 -17.50 -4.82 0.41
C PRO A 104 -18.49 -5.34 -0.63
N GLU A 105 -19.45 -4.52 -1.07
CA GLU A 105 -20.41 -4.93 -2.10
C GLU A 105 -19.75 -5.19 -3.44
N VAL A 106 -18.81 -4.31 -3.82
CA VAL A 106 -18.05 -4.47 -5.07
C VAL A 106 -17.23 -5.76 -5.00
N MET A 107 -16.57 -5.99 -3.89
CA MET A 107 -15.74 -7.18 -3.70
C MET A 107 -16.58 -8.44 -3.71
N ARG A 108 -17.80 -8.40 -3.16
CA ARG A 108 -18.72 -9.53 -3.19
C ARG A 108 -19.10 -9.91 -4.63
N VAL A 109 -19.46 -8.92 -5.44
CA VAL A 109 -19.83 -9.14 -6.85
C VAL A 109 -18.66 -9.72 -7.63
N LEU A 110 -17.47 -9.18 -7.43
CA LEU A 110 -16.26 -9.69 -8.08
C LEU A 110 -15.96 -11.12 -7.65
N GLY A 111 -16.19 -11.43 -6.36
CA GLY A 111 -16.05 -12.78 -5.85
C GLY A 111 -16.99 -13.76 -6.56
N ASP A 112 -18.24 -13.36 -6.78
CA ASP A 112 -19.21 -14.20 -7.48
C ASP A 112 -18.75 -14.49 -8.91
N GLU A 113 -18.21 -13.48 -9.60
CA GLU A 113 -17.69 -13.66 -10.96
C GLU A 113 -16.53 -14.64 -11.01
N THR A 114 -15.62 -14.57 -10.03
CA THR A 114 -14.48 -15.49 -9.99
C THR A 114 -14.91 -16.93 -9.70
N VAL A 115 -15.93 -17.10 -8.85
CA VAL A 115 -16.48 -18.41 -8.55
C VAL A 115 -17.12 -19.03 -9.80
N GLN A 116 -17.89 -18.24 -10.56
CA GLN A 116 -18.49 -18.70 -11.80
C GLN A 116 -17.43 -19.11 -12.84
N ALA A 117 -16.32 -18.40 -12.87
CA ALA A 117 -15.21 -18.70 -13.75
C ALA A 117 -14.32 -19.85 -13.25
N ARG A 118 -14.61 -20.39 -12.08
CA ARG A 118 -13.77 -21.41 -11.42
C ARG A 118 -12.33 -20.92 -11.27
N PHE A 119 -12.18 -19.65 -10.94
CA PHE A 119 -10.89 -18.97 -10.85
C PHE A 119 -10.42 -18.93 -9.40
N SER A 120 -9.18 -19.36 -9.16
CA SER A 120 -8.58 -19.31 -7.82
C SER A 120 -7.97 -17.94 -7.59
N VAL A 121 -8.54 -17.20 -6.63
CA VAL A 121 -8.10 -15.83 -6.36
C VAL A 121 -7.04 -15.83 -5.25
N HIS A 122 -5.90 -15.21 -5.51
CA HIS A 122 -4.86 -15.01 -4.51
C HIS A 122 -4.94 -13.61 -3.88
N SER A 123 -5.34 -12.61 -4.67
CA SER A 123 -5.53 -11.26 -4.17
C SER A 123 -6.51 -10.53 -5.09
N ARG A 124 -7.18 -9.52 -4.57
CA ARG A 124 -8.07 -8.65 -5.34
C ARG A 124 -7.68 -7.21 -5.10
N ALA A 125 -7.34 -6.52 -6.17
CA ALA A 125 -7.00 -5.11 -6.11
C ALA A 125 -7.61 -4.41 -7.31
N ILE A 126 -8.32 -3.32 -7.07
CA ILE A 126 -8.90 -2.50 -8.13
C ILE A 126 -8.30 -1.12 -8.01
N GLU A 127 -7.76 -0.61 -9.12
CA GLU A 127 -7.21 0.74 -9.19
C GLU A 127 -8.06 1.55 -10.14
N ILE A 128 -8.58 2.67 -9.64
CA ILE A 128 -9.35 3.62 -10.44
C ILE A 128 -8.58 4.93 -10.48
N HIS A 129 -8.27 5.39 -11.68
CA HIS A 129 -7.52 6.60 -11.92
C HIS A 129 -8.45 7.73 -12.33
N GLY A 130 -8.31 8.88 -11.70
CA GLY A 130 -9.16 10.01 -12.00
C GLY A 130 -8.67 11.27 -11.31
N ILE A 131 -9.61 12.15 -10.97
CA ILE A 131 -9.31 13.42 -10.32
C ILE A 131 -10.09 13.44 -8.99
N CYS A 132 -9.37 13.67 -7.88
CA CYS A 132 -10.03 13.72 -6.57
C CYS A 132 -10.92 14.95 -6.43
N ALA A 133 -11.78 14.93 -5.40
CA ALA A 133 -12.74 16.02 -5.18
C ALA A 133 -12.08 17.38 -5.03
N LYS A 134 -10.95 17.44 -4.33
CA LYS A 134 -10.21 18.70 -4.15
C LYS A 134 -9.68 19.24 -5.47
N CYS A 135 -9.07 18.36 -6.28
CA CYS A 135 -8.51 18.77 -7.57
C CYS A 135 -9.60 19.11 -8.58
N ALA A 136 -10.75 18.44 -8.54
CA ALA A 136 -11.87 18.73 -9.40
C ALA A 136 -12.42 20.15 -9.14
N VAL A 137 -12.54 20.54 -7.87
CA VAL A 137 -12.98 21.89 -7.49
C VAL A 137 -11.97 22.94 -7.98
N LEU A 138 -10.67 22.67 -7.82
CA LEU A 138 -9.63 23.59 -8.29
C LEU A 138 -9.63 23.72 -9.82
N ALA A 139 -9.94 22.66 -10.54
CA ALA A 139 -9.99 22.68 -12.00
C ALA A 139 -11.17 23.53 -12.52
N ASP A 140 -12.26 23.64 -11.76
CA ASP A 140 -13.43 24.43 -12.14
C ASP A 140 -13.26 25.93 -11.88
N LEU A 141 -12.19 26.31 -11.21
CA LEU A 141 -11.87 27.72 -10.98
C LEU A 141 -11.05 28.27 -12.15
#